data_3fb7c08497bc2ea15dbef9dedb58f958
#
_entry.id   3fb7c08497bc2ea15dbef9dedb58f958
#
_cell.length_a   1.000
_cell.length_b   1.000
_cell.length_c   1.000
_cell.angle_alpha   90.00
_cell.angle_beta   90.00
_cell.angle_gamma   90.00
#
_symmetry.space_group_name_H-M   'P 1'
#
loop_
_entity.id
_entity.type
_entity.pdbx_description
1 polymer ?
#
loop_
_entity_poly.entity_id
_entity_poly.type
_entity_poly.pdbx_seq_one_letter_code
_entity_poly.pdbx_strand_id
1 'polypeptide(L)'
;ELVLKKIGYKTEIKYNSIKISPGKIYKPINIKTGPFPNFATDNMPLLLAVLTTINGKSQIYETIFSNRFMAAPELNRLGARVSIKKNKAIIIGQKQLMSADCISSDLRTTFSIILGAIAANGSSTISRIYHGLRGYYNLEIKLKKIGIKILSKN
;
A
#
# COMPACT_ATOMS: atom_id res chain seq x y z
N GLU A 1 5.28 -13.45 0.16
CA GLU A 1 4.47 -14.42 0.88
C GLU A 1 4.62 -14.28 2.39
N LEU A 2 5.83 -14.41 2.95
CA LEU A 2 6.07 -14.39 4.40
C LEU A 2 5.47 -13.15 5.11
N VAL A 3 5.52 -11.98 4.47
CA VAL A 3 4.98 -10.74 5.04
C VAL A 3 3.46 -10.80 5.18
N LEU A 4 2.76 -11.27 4.15
CA LEU A 4 1.30 -11.42 4.20
C LEU A 4 0.86 -12.44 5.25
N LYS A 5 1.58 -13.56 5.38
CA LYS A 5 1.35 -14.53 6.46
C LYS A 5 1.55 -13.91 7.85
N LYS A 6 2.61 -13.11 8.04
CA LYS A 6 2.86 -12.41 9.31
C LYS A 6 1.73 -11.44 9.68
N ILE A 7 1.14 -10.78 8.69
CA ILE A 7 -0.02 -9.90 8.89
C ILE A 7 -1.26 -10.72 9.25
N GLY A 8 -1.38 -11.95 8.78
CA GLY A 8 -2.53 -12.83 9.07
C GLY A 8 -3.30 -13.30 7.84
N TYR A 9 -2.85 -12.99 6.63
CA TYR A 9 -3.44 -13.55 5.41
C TYR A 9 -3.07 -15.03 5.26
N LYS A 10 -3.99 -15.82 4.72
CA LYS A 10 -3.71 -17.18 4.29
C LYS A 10 -3.13 -17.15 2.89
N THR A 11 -2.01 -17.84 2.69
CA THR A 11 -1.35 -17.91 1.39
C THR A 11 -1.05 -19.37 1.03
N GLU A 12 -1.42 -19.77 -0.16
CA GLU A 12 -1.14 -21.08 -0.75
C GLU A 12 -0.33 -20.86 -2.03
N ILE A 13 0.87 -21.46 -2.10
CA ILE A 13 1.72 -21.40 -3.29
C ILE A 13 1.60 -22.72 -4.03
N LYS A 14 1.33 -22.63 -5.33
CA LYS A 14 1.40 -23.70 -6.30
C LYS A 14 2.46 -23.36 -7.36
N TYR A 15 2.81 -24.31 -8.21
CA TYR A 15 3.86 -24.12 -9.23
C TYR A 15 3.70 -22.82 -10.03
N ASN A 16 2.49 -22.50 -10.51
CA ASN A 16 2.21 -21.32 -11.35
C ASN A 16 1.20 -20.34 -10.74
N SER A 17 0.90 -20.44 -9.45
CA SER A 17 -0.10 -19.57 -8.84
C SER A 17 0.11 -19.34 -7.36
N ILE A 18 -0.32 -18.18 -6.89
CA ILE A 18 -0.38 -17.88 -5.47
C ILE A 18 -1.84 -17.52 -5.16
N LYS A 19 -2.45 -18.28 -4.25
CA LYS A 19 -3.76 -17.96 -3.71
C LYS A 19 -3.59 -17.22 -2.40
N ILE A 20 -4.23 -16.05 -2.30
CA ILE A 20 -4.28 -15.23 -1.08
C ILE A 20 -5.74 -15.18 -0.64
N SER A 21 -5.98 -15.49 0.62
CA SER A 21 -7.32 -15.49 1.21
C SER A 21 -7.32 -14.68 2.52
N PRO A 22 -8.45 -14.09 2.88
CA PRO A 22 -8.59 -13.40 4.16
C PRO A 22 -8.22 -14.27 5.34
N GLY A 23 -7.60 -13.68 6.34
CA GLY A 23 -7.39 -14.29 7.65
C GLY A 23 -8.55 -14.01 8.60
N LYS A 24 -8.56 -14.69 9.75
CA LYS A 24 -9.53 -14.40 10.82
C LYS A 24 -9.10 -13.18 11.66
N ILE A 25 -7.82 -12.98 11.84
CA ILE A 25 -7.23 -11.92 12.68
C ILE A 25 -6.02 -11.34 11.93
N TYR A 26 -5.99 -10.03 11.83
CA TYR A 26 -4.84 -9.31 11.29
C TYR A 26 -4.02 -8.70 12.42
N LYS A 27 -2.68 -8.72 12.26
CA LYS A 27 -1.73 -8.27 13.29
C LYS A 27 -0.78 -7.21 12.71
N PRO A 28 -0.44 -6.17 13.50
CA PRO A 28 0.61 -5.24 13.13
C PRO A 28 1.96 -5.97 13.08
N ILE A 29 2.86 -5.48 12.24
CA ILE A 29 4.18 -6.09 12.05
C ILE A 29 5.29 -5.05 12.08
N ASN A 30 6.48 -5.51 12.44
CA ASN A 30 7.73 -4.77 12.25
C ASN A 30 8.53 -5.47 11.15
N ILE A 31 8.98 -4.69 10.17
CA ILE A 31 9.72 -5.21 9.02
C ILE A 31 10.86 -4.28 8.64
N LYS A 32 11.90 -4.84 8.06
CA LYS A 32 13.05 -4.12 7.50
C LYS A 32 13.19 -4.48 6.02
N THR A 33 13.37 -3.46 5.17
CA THR A 33 13.73 -3.70 3.77
C THR A 33 15.17 -4.14 3.65
N GLY A 34 15.53 -4.76 2.54
CA GLY A 34 16.90 -5.21 2.31
C GLY A 34 17.06 -5.86 0.95
N PRO A 35 18.30 -6.16 0.54
CA PRO A 35 18.54 -6.92 -0.68
C PRO A 35 17.94 -8.33 -0.57
N PHE A 36 17.70 -8.95 -1.73
CA PHE A 36 17.22 -10.34 -1.77
C PHE A 36 18.06 -11.27 -0.87
N PRO A 37 17.46 -12.18 -0.09
CA PRO A 37 16.03 -12.56 -0.06
C PRO A 37 15.16 -11.79 0.93
N ASN A 38 15.61 -10.64 1.45
CA ASN A 38 14.83 -9.82 2.35
C ASN A 38 13.64 -9.15 1.66
N PHE A 39 12.87 -8.35 2.41
CA PHE A 39 11.73 -7.64 1.86
C PHE A 39 12.17 -6.52 0.92
N ALA A 40 11.78 -6.63 -0.36
CA ALA A 40 12.18 -5.67 -1.39
C ALA A 40 11.65 -4.26 -1.10
N THR A 41 12.53 -3.25 -1.20
CA THR A 41 12.18 -1.84 -1.02
C THR A 41 11.08 -1.36 -1.97
N ASP A 42 10.97 -1.94 -3.16
CA ASP A 42 9.93 -1.60 -4.14
C ASP A 42 8.51 -1.97 -3.69
N ASN A 43 8.38 -2.95 -2.83
CA ASN A 43 7.11 -3.36 -2.25
C ASN A 43 6.76 -2.60 -0.97
N MET A 44 7.68 -1.81 -0.43
CA MET A 44 7.51 -1.12 0.84
C MET A 44 6.35 -0.10 0.82
N PRO A 45 6.18 0.76 -0.20
CA PRO A 45 5.06 1.70 -0.24
C PRO A 45 3.69 1.02 -0.31
N LEU A 46 3.61 -0.15 -0.98
CA LEU A 46 2.39 -0.94 -1.05
C LEU A 46 2.05 -1.53 0.33
N LEU A 47 3.06 -2.08 1.00
CA LEU A 47 2.90 -2.59 2.36
C LEU A 47 2.53 -1.48 3.34
N LEU A 48 3.12 -0.28 3.18
CA LEU A 48 2.78 0.89 3.98
C LEU A 48 1.28 1.17 3.92
N ALA A 49 0.68 1.18 2.71
CA ALA A 49 -0.76 1.37 2.53
C ALA A 49 -1.58 0.27 3.23
N VAL A 50 -1.21 -1.00 3.07
CA VAL A 50 -1.91 -2.12 3.73
C VAL A 50 -1.87 -1.97 5.25
N LEU A 51 -0.74 -1.62 5.83
CA LEU A 51 -0.58 -1.49 7.28
C LEU A 51 -1.39 -0.34 7.88
N THR A 52 -1.80 0.66 7.09
CA THR A 52 -2.66 1.74 7.57
C THR A 52 -4.04 1.25 8.02
N THR A 53 -4.48 0.09 7.53
CA THR A 53 -5.78 -0.53 7.87
C THR A 53 -5.69 -1.66 8.89
N ILE A 54 -4.47 -2.03 9.32
CA ILE A 54 -4.26 -3.11 10.30
C ILE A 54 -4.18 -2.53 11.70
N ASN A 55 -5.15 -2.87 12.54
CA ASN A 55 -5.21 -2.37 13.91
C ASN A 55 -3.92 -2.62 14.70
N GLY A 56 -3.45 -1.58 15.39
CA GLY A 56 -2.24 -1.60 16.19
C GLY A 56 -1.09 -0.79 15.57
N LYS A 57 0.11 -0.95 16.12
CA LYS A 57 1.30 -0.21 15.73
C LYS A 57 2.25 -1.07 14.92
N SER A 58 2.47 -0.71 13.67
CA SER A 58 3.48 -1.32 12.79
C SER A 58 4.67 -0.40 12.59
N GLN A 59 5.82 -0.98 12.21
CA GLN A 59 7.03 -0.23 11.89
C GLN A 59 7.69 -0.79 10.63
N ILE A 60 8.10 0.09 9.74
CA ILE A 60 8.91 -0.27 8.57
C ILE A 60 10.24 0.47 8.67
N TYR A 61 11.35 -0.27 8.60
CA TYR A 61 12.69 0.26 8.48
C TYR A 61 13.14 0.15 7.03
N GLU A 62 13.36 1.31 6.38
CA GLU A 62 13.89 1.37 5.02
C GLU A 62 15.42 1.51 5.07
N THR A 63 16.13 0.58 4.42
CA THR A 63 17.60 0.53 4.49
C THR A 63 18.28 0.66 3.14
N ILE A 64 17.50 0.80 2.07
CA ILE A 64 18.02 0.87 0.71
C ILE A 64 17.94 2.31 0.16
N PHE A 65 16.79 2.96 0.31
CA PHE A 65 16.55 4.31 -0.22
C PHE A 65 15.94 5.24 0.84
N SER A 66 16.66 6.31 1.18
CA SER A 66 16.25 7.28 2.22
C SER A 66 14.90 7.95 1.95
N ASN A 67 14.54 8.18 0.68
CA ASN A 67 13.33 8.91 0.27
C ASN A 67 12.17 8.00 -0.18
N ARG A 68 12.11 6.76 0.28
CA ARG A 68 11.09 5.82 -0.16
C ARG A 68 9.70 6.04 0.46
N PHE A 69 9.57 6.90 1.46
CA PHE A 69 8.32 7.15 2.18
C PHE A 69 7.44 8.25 1.56
N MET A 70 7.62 8.58 0.28
CA MET A 70 6.86 9.64 -0.40
C MET A 70 5.34 9.39 -0.43
N ALA A 71 4.90 8.15 -0.27
CA ALA A 71 3.48 7.82 -0.15
C ALA A 71 2.86 8.24 1.20
N ALA A 72 3.66 8.43 2.24
CA ALA A 72 3.14 8.67 3.59
C ALA A 72 2.30 9.96 3.72
N PRO A 73 2.70 11.13 3.17
CA PRO A 73 1.86 12.33 3.21
C PRO A 73 0.51 12.12 2.53
N GLU A 74 0.47 11.44 1.39
CA GLU A 74 -0.75 11.20 0.65
C GLU A 74 -1.67 10.19 1.35
N LEU A 75 -1.11 9.15 1.96
CA LEU A 75 -1.87 8.23 2.82
C LEU A 75 -2.44 8.96 4.04
N ASN A 76 -1.70 9.91 4.62
CA ASN A 76 -2.21 10.72 5.72
C ASN A 76 -3.37 11.64 5.28
N ARG A 77 -3.41 12.12 4.02
CA ARG A 77 -4.59 12.81 3.46
C ARG A 77 -5.82 11.90 3.46
N LEU A 78 -5.64 10.60 3.20
CA LEU A 78 -6.69 9.59 3.29
C LEU A 78 -7.05 9.21 4.75
N GLY A 79 -6.56 9.95 5.75
CA GLY A 79 -6.85 9.71 7.16
C GLY A 79 -5.97 8.66 7.83
N ALA A 80 -4.92 8.19 7.17
CA ALA A 80 -3.94 7.31 7.80
C ALA A 80 -3.13 8.06 8.88
N ARG A 81 -2.50 7.31 9.79
CA ARG A 81 -1.59 7.83 10.79
C ARG A 81 -0.20 7.26 10.60
N VAL A 82 0.55 7.87 9.70
CA VAL A 82 1.94 7.50 9.38
C VAL A 82 2.86 8.65 9.79
N SER A 83 3.85 8.36 10.61
CA SER A 83 4.93 9.29 10.97
C SER A 83 6.28 8.74 10.55
N ILE A 84 7.10 9.61 9.97
CA ILE A 84 8.44 9.25 9.48
C ILE A 84 9.49 9.83 10.42
N LYS A 85 10.41 8.97 10.87
CA LYS A 85 11.59 9.36 11.66
C LYS A 85 12.84 8.78 11.00
N LYS A 86 13.60 9.62 10.31
CA LYS A 86 14.77 9.20 9.51
C LYS A 86 14.35 8.10 8.50
N ASN A 87 14.90 6.92 8.62
CA ASN A 87 14.66 5.76 7.76
C ASN A 87 13.56 4.82 8.30
N LYS A 88 12.71 5.27 9.22
CA LYS A 88 11.67 4.48 9.85
C LYS A 88 10.29 5.14 9.67
N ALA A 89 9.33 4.37 9.18
CA ALA A 89 7.92 4.70 9.26
C ALA A 89 7.29 4.03 10.48
N ILE A 90 6.50 4.79 11.23
CA ILE A 90 5.65 4.31 12.32
C ILE A 90 4.22 4.48 11.85
N ILE A 91 3.46 3.39 11.80
CA ILE A 91 2.10 3.32 11.29
C ILE A 91 1.17 2.93 12.43
N ILE A 92 0.14 3.73 12.68
CA ILE A 92 -0.94 3.38 13.59
C ILE A 92 -2.15 3.05 12.72
N GLY A 93 -2.52 1.78 12.68
CA GLY A 93 -3.64 1.31 11.87
C GLY A 93 -4.95 1.98 12.25
N GLN A 94 -5.74 2.33 11.24
CA GLN A 94 -7.03 2.99 11.38
C GLN A 94 -8.16 2.01 11.07
N LYS A 95 -9.25 2.09 11.81
CA LYS A 95 -10.45 1.30 11.53
C LYS A 95 -11.06 1.64 10.17
N GLN A 96 -10.92 2.90 9.76
CA GLN A 96 -11.47 3.43 8.52
C GLN A 96 -10.58 4.54 7.98
N LEU A 97 -10.29 4.50 6.68
CA LEU A 97 -9.75 5.62 5.92
C LEU A 97 -10.88 6.44 5.30
N MET A 98 -10.59 7.66 4.93
CA MET A 98 -11.56 8.61 4.33
C MET A 98 -11.10 9.02 2.95
N SER A 99 -12.06 9.39 2.10
CA SER A 99 -11.76 9.93 0.78
C SER A 99 -11.00 11.24 0.83
N ALA A 100 -10.09 11.45 -0.12
CA ALA A 100 -9.32 12.68 -0.26
C ALA A 100 -8.83 12.88 -1.69
N ASP A 101 -8.43 14.12 -2.00
CA ASP A 101 -7.68 14.41 -3.20
C ASP A 101 -6.19 14.19 -2.95
N CYS A 102 -5.59 13.29 -3.74
CA CYS A 102 -4.21 12.87 -3.62
C CYS A 102 -3.42 13.19 -4.90
N ILE A 103 -2.10 13.32 -4.76
CA ILE A 103 -1.20 13.61 -5.87
C ILE A 103 -0.17 12.47 -6.01
N SER A 104 -0.15 11.85 -7.18
CA SER A 104 0.86 10.84 -7.50
C SER A 104 2.19 11.52 -7.85
N SER A 105 3.29 11.07 -7.25
CA SER A 105 4.66 11.57 -7.49
C SER A 105 5.56 10.60 -8.25
N ASP A 106 5.32 9.30 -8.09
CA ASP A 106 6.10 8.24 -8.72
C ASP A 106 5.30 6.95 -8.84
N LEU A 107 5.86 5.97 -9.54
CA LEU A 107 5.23 4.68 -9.82
C LEU A 107 4.70 3.95 -8.58
N ARG A 108 5.52 3.88 -7.54
CA ARG A 108 5.22 3.09 -6.32
C ARG A 108 4.25 3.83 -5.41
N THR A 109 4.44 5.14 -5.28
CA THR A 109 3.53 6.05 -4.57
C THR A 109 2.14 6.01 -5.18
N THR A 110 2.03 6.03 -6.51
CA THR A 110 0.74 5.91 -7.22
C THR A 110 -0.04 4.70 -6.74
N PHE A 111 0.58 3.52 -6.77
CA PHE A 111 -0.14 2.29 -6.41
C PHE A 111 -0.43 2.21 -4.90
N SER A 112 0.45 2.76 -4.08
CA SER A 112 0.20 2.90 -2.64
C SER A 112 -1.03 3.76 -2.34
N ILE A 113 -1.16 4.91 -3.02
CA ILE A 113 -2.33 5.80 -2.90
C ILE A 113 -3.61 5.08 -3.40
N ILE A 114 -3.53 4.36 -4.53
CA ILE A 114 -4.67 3.59 -5.04
C ILE A 114 -5.14 2.57 -4.00
N LEU A 115 -4.24 1.82 -3.37
CA LEU A 115 -4.59 0.87 -2.31
C LEU A 115 -5.25 1.57 -1.11
N GLY A 116 -4.72 2.72 -0.69
CA GLY A 116 -5.32 3.54 0.37
C GLY A 116 -6.73 4.02 0.00
N ALA A 117 -6.90 4.53 -1.23
CA ALA A 117 -8.19 4.99 -1.74
C ALA A 117 -9.24 3.87 -1.86
N ILE A 118 -8.82 2.65 -2.25
CA ILE A 118 -9.69 1.47 -2.28
C ILE A 118 -10.19 1.11 -0.86
N ALA A 119 -9.36 1.31 0.15
CA ALA A 119 -9.71 1.03 1.55
C ALA A 119 -10.49 2.18 2.22
N ALA A 120 -10.58 3.34 1.57
CA ALA A 120 -11.24 4.53 2.11
C ALA A 120 -12.76 4.52 1.84
N ASN A 121 -13.51 5.15 2.73
CA ASN A 121 -14.92 5.46 2.48
C ASN A 121 -15.04 6.67 1.55
N GLY A 122 -15.94 6.57 0.58
CA GLY A 122 -16.24 7.65 -0.35
C GLY A 122 -15.42 7.58 -1.64
N SER A 123 -15.33 8.71 -2.34
CA SER A 123 -14.65 8.81 -3.64
C SER A 123 -13.41 9.67 -3.52
N SER A 124 -12.26 9.15 -3.90
CA SER A 124 -10.98 9.87 -3.90
C SER A 124 -10.57 10.24 -5.31
N THR A 125 -9.93 11.41 -5.46
CA THR A 125 -9.31 11.82 -6.73
C THR A 125 -7.80 11.61 -6.64
N ILE A 126 -7.21 11.02 -7.67
CA ILE A 126 -5.75 10.86 -7.77
C ILE A 126 -5.26 11.59 -9.01
N SER A 127 -4.60 12.72 -8.79
CA SER A 127 -4.00 13.52 -9.86
C SER A 127 -2.63 12.98 -10.27
N ARG A 128 -2.16 13.34 -11.48
CA ARG A 128 -0.85 12.98 -12.04
C ARG A 128 -0.63 11.46 -12.12
N ILE A 129 -1.70 10.71 -12.38
CA ILE A 129 -1.70 9.23 -12.44
C ILE A 129 -0.76 8.66 -13.49
N TYR A 130 -0.34 9.46 -14.49
CA TYR A 130 0.58 9.05 -15.55
C TYR A 130 1.92 8.51 -15.01
N HIS A 131 2.35 8.93 -13.82
CA HIS A 131 3.54 8.37 -13.17
C HIS A 131 3.39 6.87 -12.88
N GLY A 132 2.17 6.41 -12.59
CA GLY A 132 1.87 5.01 -12.33
C GLY A 132 1.59 4.20 -13.60
N LEU A 133 0.95 4.81 -14.61
CA LEU A 133 0.47 4.08 -15.79
C LEU A 133 1.59 3.39 -16.58
N ARG A 134 2.80 3.96 -16.57
CA ARG A 134 3.97 3.37 -17.24
C ARG A 134 4.40 2.00 -16.70
N GLY A 135 4.03 1.64 -15.47
CA GLY A 135 4.42 0.37 -14.85
C GLY A 135 3.26 -0.59 -14.60
N TYR A 136 2.02 -0.16 -14.85
CA TYR A 136 0.83 -0.96 -14.60
C TYR A 136 -0.06 -0.99 -15.84
N TYR A 137 0.27 -1.90 -16.75
CA TYR A 137 -0.47 -2.07 -18.00
C TYR A 137 -1.96 -2.33 -17.77
N ASN A 138 -2.82 -1.54 -18.43
CA ASN A 138 -4.28 -1.61 -18.33
C ASN A 138 -4.81 -1.57 -16.89
N LEU A 139 -4.22 -0.74 -16.02
CA LEU A 139 -4.53 -0.65 -14.60
C LEU A 139 -6.02 -0.42 -14.36
N GLU A 140 -6.64 0.54 -15.04
CA GLU A 140 -8.06 0.87 -14.89
C GLU A 140 -8.96 -0.35 -15.20
N ILE A 141 -8.68 -1.04 -16.32
CA ILE A 141 -9.43 -2.22 -16.73
C ILE A 141 -9.30 -3.33 -15.67
N LYS A 142 -8.09 -3.54 -15.15
CA LYS A 142 -7.83 -4.55 -14.12
C LYS A 142 -8.58 -4.25 -12.82
N LEU A 143 -8.57 -2.99 -12.39
CA LEU A 143 -9.26 -2.57 -11.18
C LEU A 143 -10.78 -2.66 -11.33
N LYS A 144 -11.33 -2.27 -12.49
CA LYS A 144 -12.76 -2.45 -12.80
C LYS A 144 -13.17 -3.92 -12.77
N LYS A 145 -12.34 -4.83 -13.29
CA LYS A 145 -12.62 -6.29 -13.27
C LYS A 145 -12.73 -6.88 -11.87
N ILE A 146 -12.07 -6.29 -10.88
CA ILE A 146 -12.17 -6.70 -9.46
C ILE A 146 -13.21 -5.88 -8.68
N GLY A 147 -14.08 -5.12 -9.37
CA GLY A 147 -15.21 -4.41 -8.77
C GLY A 147 -14.92 -3.00 -8.27
N ILE A 148 -13.73 -2.44 -8.55
CA ILE A 148 -13.42 -1.05 -8.17
C ILE A 148 -14.09 -0.09 -9.17
N LYS A 149 -14.88 0.85 -8.66
CA LYS A 149 -15.49 1.91 -9.47
C LYS A 149 -14.44 2.99 -9.75
N ILE A 150 -14.08 3.16 -11.02
CA ILE A 150 -13.10 4.16 -11.47
C ILE A 150 -13.70 4.98 -12.62
N LEU A 151 -13.49 6.29 -12.55
CA LEU A 151 -13.79 7.25 -13.60
C LEU A 151 -12.48 7.98 -13.96
N SER A 152 -12.02 7.85 -15.20
CA SER A 152 -10.92 8.66 -15.73
C SER A 152 -11.50 9.99 -16.21
N LYS A 153 -10.89 11.10 -15.76
CA LYS A 153 -11.13 12.43 -16.32
C LYS A 153 -9.93 12.77 -17.22
N ASN A 154 -10.20 13.10 -18.46
CA ASN A 154 -9.22 13.64 -19.40
C ASN A 154 -8.81 15.05 -18.99
#